data_178e4d2d435ea573d80579e43802afe0
#
_entry.id   178e4d2d435ea573d80579e43802afe0
#
_cell.length_a   1.000
_cell.length_b   1.000
_cell.length_c   1.000
_cell.angle_alpha   90.00
_cell.angle_beta   90.00
_cell.angle_gamma   90.00
#
_symmetry.space_group_name_H-M   'P 1'
#
loop_
_entity.id
_entity.type
_entity.pdbx_description
1 polymer ?
#
loop_
_entity_poly.entity_id
_entity_poly.type
_entity_poly.pdbx_seq_one_letter_code
_entity_poly.pdbx_strand_id
1 'polypeptide(L)'
;MEKSKNYATVVGKLIDKNIKYDDTATNLFNKEIRGAYVKDNFKEPFIKLLVERHDDTANPDKVTSKAVVDVEIYPIYKTRQDFKTNKIIPNEVFSVIEKLDALPVGEENGALVQVSGSFEENLYGKDNKQIGRFNIFRGRYFETDPSKMKKGGEKQFIDGTVTGVIGKMMPEMETRDGISEETGRLLVDYYYFTTPSKVATANLLNLIVDKDLADDFTEVFKEGDNAKLGIEIRDVVIGGDTSSQKHAFGNRNSDVVSGYVKHEYHIFNGDLLGEADEDYVSEDDFKASMKARDIVIQDKIQKHEEKSTGSHVGHGLGEADFKSVGDSDDNPFD
;
A
#
# COMPACT_ATOMS: atom_id res chain seq x y z
N MET A 1 2.98 10.87 -22.17
CA MET A 1 3.62 10.36 -20.95
C MET A 1 3.03 8.99 -20.66
N GLU A 2 3.88 8.01 -20.53
CA GLU A 2 3.47 6.66 -20.14
C GLU A 2 3.27 6.58 -18.61
N LYS A 3 2.59 5.52 -18.19
CA LYS A 3 2.38 5.23 -16.77
C LYS A 3 3.72 4.87 -16.11
N SER A 4 4.00 5.40 -14.92
CA SER A 4 5.16 5.00 -14.12
C SER A 4 5.21 3.49 -13.91
N LYS A 5 6.40 2.91 -13.98
CA LYS A 5 6.61 1.56 -13.45
C LYS A 5 6.45 1.62 -11.93
N ASN A 6 5.50 0.89 -11.43
CA ASN A 6 5.21 0.81 -10.00
C ASN A 6 4.79 -0.64 -9.71
N TYR A 7 5.75 -1.39 -9.26
CA TYR A 7 5.58 -2.82 -9.04
C TYR A 7 6.30 -3.26 -7.79
N ALA A 8 5.63 -4.04 -6.96
CA ALA A 8 6.24 -4.66 -5.80
C ALA A 8 5.82 -6.13 -5.68
N THR A 9 6.70 -6.94 -5.13
CA THR A 9 6.42 -8.33 -4.75
C THR A 9 6.75 -8.52 -3.29
N VAL A 10 5.81 -9.10 -2.56
CA VAL A 10 5.96 -9.48 -1.16
C VAL A 10 5.78 -10.99 -1.07
N VAL A 11 6.69 -11.67 -0.40
CA VAL A 11 6.55 -13.06 0.00
C VAL A 11 6.63 -13.12 1.52
N GLY A 12 5.58 -13.58 2.17
CA GLY A 12 5.47 -13.63 3.62
C GLY A 12 4.46 -14.66 4.11
N LYS A 13 4.45 -14.86 5.42
CA LYS A 13 3.47 -15.72 6.09
C LYS A 13 2.13 -14.98 6.21
N LEU A 14 1.04 -15.63 5.88
CA LEU A 14 -0.31 -15.11 6.08
C LEU A 14 -0.65 -15.13 7.58
N ILE A 15 -0.64 -13.96 8.21
CA ILE A 15 -0.91 -13.87 9.66
C ILE A 15 -2.35 -13.47 9.98
N ASP A 16 -3.01 -12.78 9.06
CA ASP A 16 -4.40 -12.38 9.20
C ASP A 16 -5.06 -12.21 7.83
N LYS A 17 -6.36 -12.36 7.77
CA LYS A 17 -7.17 -12.12 6.57
C LYS A 17 -8.54 -11.59 6.94
N ASN A 18 -8.96 -10.57 6.22
CA ASN A 18 -10.27 -9.96 6.34
C ASN A 18 -11.03 -10.14 5.02
N ILE A 19 -11.47 -11.39 4.77
CA ILE A 19 -12.08 -11.81 3.52
C ILE A 19 -13.45 -12.37 3.81
N LYS A 20 -14.44 -11.95 3.03
CA LYS A 20 -15.79 -12.49 3.09
C LYS A 20 -16.31 -12.74 1.68
N TYR A 21 -16.87 -13.91 1.46
CA TYR A 21 -17.63 -14.17 0.25
C TYR A 21 -19.04 -13.60 0.39
N ASP A 22 -19.41 -12.74 -0.54
CA ASP A 22 -20.78 -12.20 -0.65
C ASP A 22 -21.37 -12.64 -1.98
N ASP A 23 -22.35 -13.54 -1.94
CA ASP A 23 -23.01 -14.09 -3.12
C ASP A 23 -24.03 -13.11 -3.74
N THR A 24 -24.38 -12.04 -3.02
CA THR A 24 -25.27 -10.98 -3.49
C THR A 24 -24.54 -9.86 -4.21
N ALA A 25 -23.22 -9.76 -4.01
CA ALA A 25 -22.41 -8.74 -4.66
C ALA A 25 -22.53 -8.84 -6.18
N THR A 26 -22.73 -7.71 -6.84
CA THR A 26 -22.88 -7.61 -8.29
C THR A 26 -21.82 -6.66 -8.85
N ASN A 27 -21.34 -6.98 -10.04
CA ASN A 27 -20.47 -6.07 -10.78
C ASN A 27 -21.30 -4.85 -11.26
N LEU A 28 -20.72 -3.65 -11.13
CA LEU A 28 -21.38 -2.41 -11.52
C LEU A 28 -21.73 -2.35 -13.01
N PHE A 29 -21.00 -3.09 -13.85
CA PHE A 29 -21.19 -3.11 -15.31
C PHE A 29 -22.12 -4.21 -15.78
N ASN A 30 -22.36 -5.24 -14.95
CA ASN A 30 -23.16 -6.38 -15.37
C ASN A 30 -24.01 -6.94 -14.22
N LYS A 31 -25.32 -6.74 -14.32
CA LYS A 31 -26.29 -7.19 -13.31
C LYS A 31 -26.40 -8.72 -13.18
N GLU A 32 -25.90 -9.48 -14.14
CA GLU A 32 -25.92 -10.95 -14.12
C GLU A 32 -24.78 -11.55 -13.28
N ILE A 33 -23.73 -10.76 -13.01
CA ILE A 33 -22.62 -11.22 -12.19
C ILE A 33 -23.05 -11.30 -10.73
N ARG A 34 -22.77 -12.42 -10.12
CA ARG A 34 -23.09 -12.73 -8.74
C ARG A 34 -21.87 -13.19 -7.99
N GLY A 35 -21.78 -12.75 -6.73
CA GLY A 35 -20.77 -13.17 -5.79
C GLY A 35 -19.39 -12.54 -6.01
N ALA A 36 -18.82 -12.08 -4.91
CA ALA A 36 -17.48 -11.56 -4.86
C ALA A 36 -16.82 -11.87 -3.51
N TYR A 37 -15.49 -11.94 -3.47
CA TYR A 37 -14.75 -11.78 -2.23
C TYR A 37 -14.58 -10.29 -1.94
N VAL A 38 -15.01 -9.87 -0.77
CA VAL A 38 -14.96 -8.49 -0.27
C VAL A 38 -14.34 -8.46 1.11
N LYS A 39 -13.95 -7.28 1.60
CA LYS A 39 -13.59 -7.07 3.00
C LYS A 39 -14.82 -7.26 3.89
N ASP A 40 -14.66 -8.00 4.99
CA ASP A 40 -15.70 -8.10 6.01
C ASP A 40 -15.79 -6.81 6.85
N ASN A 41 -14.65 -6.12 7.02
CA ASN A 41 -14.56 -4.81 7.67
C ASN A 41 -13.82 -3.82 6.76
N PHE A 42 -14.45 -2.68 6.43
CA PHE A 42 -13.86 -1.66 5.55
C PHE A 42 -12.65 -0.93 6.13
N LYS A 43 -12.44 -1.00 7.43
CA LYS A 43 -11.30 -0.35 8.11
C LYS A 43 -10.04 -1.20 8.10
N GLU A 44 -10.19 -2.50 7.85
CA GLU A 44 -9.08 -3.45 7.92
C GLU A 44 -8.53 -3.76 6.51
N PRO A 45 -7.23 -4.05 6.38
CA PRO A 45 -6.67 -4.56 5.13
C PRO A 45 -7.28 -5.92 4.77
N PHE A 46 -7.18 -6.30 3.49
CA PHE A 46 -7.75 -7.56 3.01
C PHE A 46 -7.00 -8.78 3.55
N ILE A 47 -5.65 -8.72 3.55
CA ILE A 47 -4.78 -9.70 4.20
C ILE A 47 -3.58 -9.01 4.84
N LYS A 48 -2.95 -9.69 5.83
CA LYS A 48 -1.69 -9.27 6.43
C LYS A 48 -0.64 -10.35 6.25
N LEU A 49 0.53 -9.94 5.78
CA LEU A 49 1.68 -10.81 5.59
C LEU A 49 2.80 -10.42 6.54
N LEU A 50 3.28 -11.39 7.33
CA LEU A 50 4.51 -11.23 8.10
C LEU A 50 5.69 -11.61 7.21
N VAL A 51 6.63 -10.69 7.05
CA VAL A 51 7.89 -10.90 6.34
C VAL A 51 9.02 -10.91 7.35
N GLU A 52 9.67 -12.05 7.50
CA GLU A 52 10.86 -12.22 8.34
C GLU A 52 12.09 -12.18 7.44
N ARG A 53 13.03 -11.29 7.74
CA ARG A 53 14.28 -11.16 7.00
C ARG A 53 15.43 -11.86 7.72
N HIS A 54 16.30 -12.43 6.93
CA HIS A 54 17.47 -13.19 7.35
C HIS A 54 18.70 -12.64 6.61
N ASP A 55 19.08 -11.41 6.93
CA ASP A 55 20.18 -10.72 6.22
C ASP A 55 21.54 -10.96 6.85
N ASP A 56 21.61 -11.69 7.98
CA ASP A 56 22.86 -12.06 8.63
C ASP A 56 23.49 -13.25 7.91
N THR A 57 24.50 -12.97 7.07
CA THR A 57 25.22 -14.00 6.31
C THR A 57 26.01 -14.98 7.18
N ALA A 58 26.37 -14.57 8.40
CA ALA A 58 27.07 -15.43 9.38
C ALA A 58 26.12 -16.36 10.14
N ASN A 59 24.85 -15.97 10.23
CA ASN A 59 23.80 -16.74 10.87
C ASN A 59 22.48 -16.66 10.10
N PRO A 60 22.34 -17.45 9.01
CA PRO A 60 21.22 -17.38 8.09
C PRO A 60 19.86 -17.73 8.73
N ASP A 61 19.85 -18.39 9.88
CA ASP A 61 18.61 -18.72 10.61
C ASP A 61 18.14 -17.58 11.52
N LYS A 62 18.98 -16.55 11.71
CA LYS A 62 18.64 -15.43 12.57
C LYS A 62 17.74 -14.44 11.85
N VAL A 63 16.55 -14.22 12.40
CA VAL A 63 15.67 -13.12 11.95
C VAL A 63 16.32 -11.78 12.30
N THR A 64 16.65 -10.99 11.30
CA THR A 64 17.30 -9.67 11.47
C THR A 64 16.27 -8.55 11.57
N SER A 65 15.15 -8.68 10.87
CA SER A 65 14.04 -7.76 10.96
C SER A 65 12.71 -8.43 10.60
N LYS A 66 11.61 -7.82 11.06
CA LYS A 66 10.25 -8.25 10.73
C LYS A 66 9.49 -7.05 10.19
N ALA A 67 8.59 -7.30 9.24
CA ALA A 67 7.63 -6.33 8.76
C ALA A 67 6.27 -6.98 8.58
N VAL A 68 5.21 -6.31 8.99
CA VAL A 68 3.85 -6.68 8.63
C VAL A 68 3.42 -5.86 7.42
N VAL A 69 3.03 -6.51 6.35
CA VAL A 69 2.55 -5.87 5.14
C VAL A 69 1.04 -6.00 5.08
N ASP A 70 0.38 -4.87 5.20
CA ASP A 70 -1.05 -4.73 4.98
C ASP A 70 -1.32 -4.69 3.48
N VAL A 71 -1.99 -5.72 2.96
CA VAL A 71 -2.32 -5.84 1.54
C VAL A 71 -3.78 -5.47 1.34
N GLU A 72 -4.02 -4.37 0.65
CA GLU A 72 -5.34 -4.02 0.19
C GLU A 72 -5.66 -4.65 -1.16
N ILE A 73 -6.91 -5.04 -1.36
CA ILE A 73 -7.39 -5.66 -2.60
C ILE A 73 -8.75 -5.06 -2.97
N TYR A 74 -8.99 -4.88 -4.27
CA TYR A 74 -10.34 -4.58 -4.75
C TYR A 74 -11.26 -5.80 -4.61
N PRO A 75 -12.58 -5.62 -4.56
CA PRO A 75 -13.52 -6.73 -4.59
C PRO A 75 -13.23 -7.66 -5.78
N ILE A 76 -13.09 -8.95 -5.51
CA ILE A 76 -12.77 -9.96 -6.52
C ILE A 76 -14.04 -10.70 -6.91
N TYR A 77 -14.59 -10.36 -8.06
CA TYR A 77 -15.80 -10.98 -8.59
C TYR A 77 -15.51 -12.34 -9.23
N LYS A 78 -16.50 -13.23 -9.16
CA LYS A 78 -16.41 -14.60 -9.74
C LYS A 78 -16.18 -14.60 -11.24
N THR A 79 -16.72 -13.60 -11.91
CA THR A 79 -16.57 -13.43 -13.35
C THR A 79 -16.09 -12.01 -13.67
N ARG A 80 -15.46 -11.86 -14.82
CA ARG A 80 -15.04 -10.56 -15.34
C ARG A 80 -15.43 -10.42 -16.81
N GLN A 81 -15.53 -9.19 -17.29
CA GLN A 81 -15.71 -8.93 -18.70
C GLN A 81 -14.34 -9.03 -19.42
N ASP A 82 -14.31 -9.77 -20.51
CA ASP A 82 -13.18 -9.75 -21.45
C ASP A 82 -13.35 -8.55 -22.39
N PHE A 83 -12.46 -7.57 -22.27
CA PHE A 83 -12.56 -6.32 -23.04
C PHE A 83 -12.36 -6.50 -24.55
N LYS A 84 -11.66 -7.56 -24.99
CA LYS A 84 -11.47 -7.84 -26.40
C LYS A 84 -12.73 -8.41 -27.06
N THR A 85 -13.44 -9.24 -26.33
CA THR A 85 -14.60 -9.98 -26.87
C THR A 85 -15.92 -9.50 -26.29
N ASN A 86 -15.91 -8.62 -25.30
CA ASN A 86 -17.07 -8.19 -24.50
C ASN A 86 -17.84 -9.36 -23.84
N LYS A 87 -17.23 -10.54 -23.76
CA LYS A 87 -17.84 -11.71 -23.14
C LYS A 87 -17.53 -11.77 -21.66
N ILE A 88 -18.49 -12.28 -20.89
CA ILE A 88 -18.26 -12.59 -19.48
C ILE A 88 -17.52 -13.92 -19.39
N ILE A 89 -16.38 -13.89 -18.73
CA ILE A 89 -15.51 -15.05 -18.54
C ILE A 89 -15.24 -15.27 -17.05
N PRO A 90 -14.88 -16.49 -16.62
CA PRO A 90 -14.43 -16.73 -15.26
C PRO A 90 -13.23 -15.84 -14.91
N ASN A 91 -13.21 -15.33 -13.68
CA ASN A 91 -12.07 -14.58 -13.17
C ASN A 91 -11.09 -15.56 -12.49
N GLU A 92 -9.93 -15.76 -13.09
CA GLU A 92 -8.91 -16.68 -12.55
C GLU A 92 -8.44 -16.26 -11.15
N VAL A 93 -8.35 -14.95 -10.86
CA VAL A 93 -7.97 -14.45 -9.55
C VAL A 93 -8.97 -14.89 -8.48
N PHE A 94 -10.24 -15.03 -8.81
CA PHE A 94 -11.26 -15.49 -7.85
C PHE A 94 -10.92 -16.87 -7.28
N SER A 95 -10.50 -17.81 -8.11
CA SER A 95 -10.13 -19.15 -7.64
C SER A 95 -8.87 -19.16 -6.77
N VAL A 96 -7.98 -18.19 -6.96
CA VAL A 96 -6.80 -18.03 -6.11
C VAL A 96 -7.19 -17.45 -4.75
N ILE A 97 -8.07 -16.46 -4.71
CA ILE A 97 -8.59 -15.91 -3.46
C ILE A 97 -9.42 -16.95 -2.67
N GLU A 98 -10.19 -17.78 -3.35
CA GLU A 98 -10.89 -18.91 -2.74
C GLU A 98 -9.92 -19.90 -2.06
N LYS A 99 -8.79 -20.21 -2.70
CA LYS A 99 -7.72 -21.00 -2.07
C LYS A 99 -7.08 -20.27 -0.90
N LEU A 100 -6.79 -18.98 -1.05
CA LEU A 100 -6.20 -18.15 0.00
C LEU A 100 -7.12 -18.09 1.23
N ASP A 101 -8.42 -18.02 1.02
CA ASP A 101 -9.41 -18.03 2.11
C ASP A 101 -9.37 -19.35 2.92
N ALA A 102 -9.01 -20.46 2.30
CA ALA A 102 -8.86 -21.75 2.95
C ALA A 102 -7.50 -21.94 3.66
N LEU A 103 -6.52 -21.06 3.43
CA LEU A 103 -5.18 -21.22 4.02
C LEU A 103 -5.15 -20.94 5.52
N PRO A 104 -4.25 -21.61 6.28
CA PRO A 104 -4.04 -21.31 7.69
C PRO A 104 -3.41 -19.93 7.86
N VAL A 105 -3.79 -19.27 8.96
CA VAL A 105 -3.28 -17.96 9.38
C VAL A 105 -2.54 -18.06 10.71
N GLY A 106 -1.59 -17.17 10.94
CA GLY A 106 -0.84 -17.05 12.19
C GLY A 106 0.66 -16.90 11.98
N GLU A 107 1.35 -16.35 12.96
CA GLU A 107 2.79 -16.09 12.88
C GLU A 107 3.61 -17.38 12.77
N GLU A 108 3.21 -18.44 13.48
CA GLU A 108 3.95 -19.72 13.50
C GLU A 108 3.53 -20.62 12.32
N ASN A 109 2.23 -20.77 12.09
CA ASN A 109 1.67 -21.78 11.19
C ASN A 109 1.01 -21.18 9.93
N GLY A 110 1.15 -19.88 9.72
CA GLY A 110 0.60 -19.22 8.54
C GLY A 110 1.22 -19.73 7.26
N ALA A 111 0.39 -19.93 6.23
CA ALA A 111 0.87 -20.33 4.92
C ALA A 111 1.71 -19.22 4.28
N LEU A 112 2.73 -19.60 3.50
CA LEU A 112 3.43 -18.66 2.65
C LEU A 112 2.51 -18.21 1.50
N VAL A 113 2.52 -16.91 1.26
CA VAL A 113 1.78 -16.28 0.16
C VAL A 113 2.69 -15.27 -0.53
N GLN A 114 2.72 -15.31 -1.85
CA GLN A 114 3.29 -14.25 -2.65
C GLN A 114 2.19 -13.33 -3.14
N VAL A 115 2.40 -12.03 -2.95
CA VAL A 115 1.53 -11.00 -3.53
C VAL A 115 2.39 -10.08 -4.39
N SER A 116 1.95 -9.86 -5.62
CA SER A 116 2.52 -8.84 -6.49
C SER A 116 1.48 -7.75 -6.72
N GLY A 117 1.94 -6.50 -6.69
CA GLY A 117 1.06 -5.35 -6.76
C GLY A 117 1.82 -4.05 -6.92
N SER A 118 1.25 -2.97 -6.42
CA SER A 118 1.80 -1.62 -6.51
C SER A 118 1.69 -0.88 -5.18
N PHE A 119 2.60 0.06 -4.95
CA PHE A 119 2.42 1.06 -3.91
C PHE A 119 1.46 2.14 -4.40
N GLU A 120 0.54 2.54 -3.55
CA GLU A 120 -0.45 3.54 -3.93
C GLU A 120 -0.61 4.58 -2.81
N GLU A 121 -1.00 5.80 -3.20
CA GLU A 121 -1.44 6.82 -2.28
C GLU A 121 -2.92 6.59 -1.95
N ASN A 122 -3.24 6.49 -0.67
CA ASN A 122 -4.63 6.54 -0.22
C ASN A 122 -4.94 7.92 0.34
N LEU A 123 -5.92 8.58 -0.29
CA LEU A 123 -6.42 9.89 0.13
C LEU A 123 -7.74 9.73 0.89
N TYR A 124 -7.86 10.33 2.06
CA TYR A 124 -9.08 10.28 2.89
C TYR A 124 -9.44 11.68 3.42
N GLY A 125 -10.74 11.92 3.57
CA GLY A 125 -11.22 13.16 4.17
C GLY A 125 -10.91 13.22 5.67
N LYS A 126 -10.40 14.37 6.11
CA LYS A 126 -10.28 14.73 7.53
C LYS A 126 -11.29 15.82 7.86
N ASP A 127 -11.50 16.05 9.14
CA ASP A 127 -12.29 17.20 9.60
C ASP A 127 -11.68 18.51 9.09
N ASN A 128 -12.51 19.57 9.01
CA ASN A 128 -12.11 20.90 8.58
C ASN A 128 -11.57 21.01 7.14
N LYS A 129 -12.17 20.29 6.18
CA LYS A 129 -11.84 20.39 4.75
C LYS A 129 -10.41 19.98 4.41
N GLN A 130 -9.80 19.14 5.23
CA GLN A 130 -8.47 18.62 4.99
C GLN A 130 -8.50 17.22 4.40
N ILE A 131 -7.53 16.91 3.54
CA ILE A 131 -7.26 15.57 3.05
C ILE A 131 -6.06 14.99 3.78
N GLY A 132 -6.29 13.85 4.43
CA GLY A 132 -5.22 13.01 4.91
C GLY A 132 -4.74 12.04 3.83
N ARG A 133 -3.52 11.56 3.97
CA ARG A 133 -2.91 10.60 3.04
C ARG A 133 -2.01 9.62 3.77
N PHE A 134 -1.90 8.43 3.22
CA PHE A 134 -0.91 7.44 3.63
C PHE A 134 -0.62 6.49 2.46
N ASN A 135 0.54 5.84 2.50
CA ASN A 135 0.89 4.84 1.52
C ASN A 135 0.15 3.53 1.81
N ILE A 136 -0.24 2.83 0.76
CA ILE A 136 -0.78 1.47 0.83
C ILE A 136 -0.04 0.56 -0.15
N PHE A 137 -0.05 -0.74 0.13
CA PHE A 137 0.32 -1.76 -0.84
C PHE A 137 -0.94 -2.42 -1.37
N ARG A 138 -1.18 -2.30 -2.67
CA ARG A 138 -2.34 -2.90 -3.32
C ARG A 138 -1.96 -4.16 -4.06
N GLY A 139 -2.46 -5.29 -3.58
CA GLY A 139 -2.25 -6.59 -4.20
C GLY A 139 -3.12 -6.78 -5.45
N ARG A 140 -2.51 -7.35 -6.50
CA ARG A 140 -3.16 -7.65 -7.79
C ARG A 140 -3.06 -9.10 -8.18
N TYR A 141 -1.93 -9.74 -7.93
CA TYR A 141 -1.65 -11.12 -8.27
C TYR A 141 -1.22 -11.87 -7.02
N PHE A 142 -1.72 -13.08 -6.86
CA PHE A 142 -1.51 -13.91 -5.69
C PHE A 142 -1.00 -15.27 -6.13
N GLU A 143 -0.01 -15.81 -5.43
CA GLU A 143 0.46 -17.18 -5.58
C GLU A 143 0.51 -17.84 -4.21
N THR A 144 -0.06 -19.03 -4.13
CA THR A 144 -0.13 -19.82 -2.89
C THR A 144 0.64 -21.14 -2.99
N ASP A 145 1.17 -21.46 -4.18
CA ASP A 145 2.02 -22.63 -4.41
C ASP A 145 3.49 -22.22 -4.27
N PRO A 146 4.21 -22.66 -3.21
CA PRO A 146 5.60 -22.27 -3.00
C PRO A 146 6.53 -22.56 -4.19
N SER A 147 6.24 -23.63 -4.96
CA SER A 147 7.06 -23.99 -6.12
C SER A 147 6.99 -22.98 -7.28
N LYS A 148 5.96 -22.15 -7.30
CA LYS A 148 5.74 -21.10 -8.32
C LYS A 148 6.10 -19.70 -7.84
N MET A 149 6.37 -19.54 -6.54
CA MET A 149 6.76 -18.25 -5.97
C MET A 149 8.16 -17.85 -6.45
N LYS A 150 8.41 -16.56 -6.50
CA LYS A 150 9.76 -16.02 -6.71
C LYS A 150 10.70 -16.60 -5.64
N LYS A 151 11.93 -16.91 -6.06
CA LYS A 151 12.94 -17.55 -5.18
C LYS A 151 12.46 -18.88 -4.58
N GLY A 152 11.50 -19.58 -5.22
CA GLY A 152 10.99 -20.88 -4.81
C GLY A 152 10.26 -20.90 -3.46
N GLY A 153 9.83 -19.71 -2.95
CA GLY A 153 9.24 -19.59 -1.62
C GLY A 153 10.22 -19.84 -0.44
N GLU A 154 11.51 -20.06 -0.74
CA GLU A 154 12.53 -20.34 0.29
C GLU A 154 12.86 -19.11 1.14
N LYS A 155 12.67 -17.91 0.61
CA LYS A 155 12.96 -16.65 1.29
C LYS A 155 11.76 -15.72 1.29
N GLN A 156 11.49 -15.16 2.46
CA GLN A 156 10.53 -14.07 2.60
C GLN A 156 11.23 -12.76 2.22
N PHE A 157 10.55 -11.90 1.49
CA PHE A 157 11.11 -10.61 1.07
C PHE A 157 10.02 -9.60 0.71
N ILE A 158 10.42 -8.34 0.70
CA ILE A 158 9.69 -7.22 0.12
C ILE A 158 10.62 -6.59 -0.90
N ASP A 159 10.19 -6.54 -2.15
CA ASP A 159 10.98 -5.98 -3.25
C ASP A 159 10.04 -5.14 -4.12
N GLY A 160 10.22 -3.84 -4.07
CA GLY A 160 9.42 -2.89 -4.81
C GLY A 160 10.29 -1.95 -5.64
N THR A 161 9.81 -1.61 -6.83
CA THR A 161 10.44 -0.64 -7.71
C THR A 161 9.39 0.34 -8.22
N VAL A 162 9.69 1.62 -8.10
CA VAL A 162 8.84 2.71 -8.59
C VAL A 162 9.66 3.69 -9.40
N THR A 163 9.16 4.11 -10.58
CA THR A 163 9.73 5.20 -11.37
C THR A 163 8.89 6.47 -11.19
N GLY A 164 9.57 7.62 -11.11
CA GLY A 164 8.87 8.88 -10.87
C GLY A 164 9.82 10.07 -10.67
N VAL A 165 9.33 11.09 -9.98
CA VAL A 165 10.04 12.35 -9.75
C VAL A 165 10.25 12.58 -8.26
N ILE A 166 11.47 12.90 -7.86
CA ILE A 166 11.81 13.32 -6.50
C ILE A 166 11.13 14.66 -6.22
N GLY A 167 10.34 14.71 -5.17
CA GLY A 167 9.75 15.94 -4.68
C GLY A 167 10.58 16.55 -3.54
N LYS A 168 9.88 17.11 -2.56
CA LYS A 168 10.50 17.74 -1.42
C LYS A 168 11.27 16.74 -0.56
N MET A 169 12.48 17.11 -0.17
CA MET A 169 13.30 16.39 0.81
C MET A 169 13.42 17.20 2.08
N MET A 170 13.18 16.58 3.23
CA MET A 170 13.23 17.24 4.54
C MET A 170 13.89 16.34 5.58
N PRO A 171 14.69 16.90 6.50
CA PRO A 171 15.10 16.16 7.68
C PRO A 171 13.89 15.68 8.47
N GLU A 172 13.94 14.44 8.94
CA GLU A 172 12.92 13.96 9.87
C GLU A 172 13.21 14.52 11.27
N MET A 173 12.19 15.10 11.88
CA MET A 173 12.26 15.67 13.22
C MET A 173 11.55 14.75 14.21
N GLU A 174 12.19 14.45 15.32
CA GLU A 174 11.56 13.79 16.46
C GLU A 174 11.47 14.76 17.64
N THR A 175 10.29 14.81 18.26
CA THR A 175 10.09 15.65 19.44
C THR A 175 10.03 14.77 20.69
N ARG A 176 11.02 14.93 21.58
CA ARG A 176 11.07 14.28 22.89
C ARG A 176 11.10 15.37 23.97
N ASP A 177 10.24 15.26 24.96
CA ASP A 177 10.15 16.21 26.09
C ASP A 177 10.04 17.69 25.67
N GLY A 178 9.38 17.96 24.53
CA GLY A 178 9.20 19.30 23.99
C GLY A 178 10.41 19.86 23.22
N ILE A 179 11.47 19.07 23.06
CA ILE A 179 12.64 19.42 22.25
C ILE A 179 12.56 18.66 20.92
N SER A 180 12.66 19.39 19.82
CA SER A 180 12.69 18.80 18.48
C SER A 180 14.12 18.67 17.98
N GLU A 181 14.53 17.45 17.66
CA GLU A 181 15.86 17.12 17.14
C GLU A 181 15.75 16.36 15.83
N GLU A 182 16.77 16.52 14.96
CA GLU A 182 16.85 15.74 13.73
C GLU A 182 17.22 14.30 14.04
N THR A 183 16.49 13.34 13.46
CA THR A 183 16.80 11.91 13.58
C THR A 183 18.01 11.51 12.75
N GLY A 184 18.38 12.35 11.77
CA GLY A 184 19.36 12.07 10.72
C GLY A 184 18.76 11.33 9.52
N ARG A 185 17.48 10.93 9.57
CA ARG A 185 16.74 10.36 8.44
C ARG A 185 16.17 11.47 7.58
N LEU A 186 15.88 11.17 6.29
CA LEU A 186 15.21 12.10 5.38
C LEU A 186 13.79 11.60 5.08
N LEU A 187 12.86 12.52 5.06
CA LEU A 187 11.53 12.33 4.50
C LEU A 187 11.55 12.82 3.06
N VAL A 188 11.14 11.98 2.14
CA VAL A 188 11.16 12.25 0.71
C VAL A 188 9.75 12.15 0.16
N ASP A 189 9.26 13.23 -0.41
CA ASP A 189 8.07 13.22 -1.25
C ASP A 189 8.48 12.65 -2.62
N TYR A 190 7.77 11.61 -3.10
CA TYR A 190 8.08 10.96 -4.35
C TYR A 190 6.84 10.82 -5.22
N TYR A 191 6.85 11.41 -6.40
CA TYR A 191 5.71 11.44 -7.30
C TYR A 191 5.80 10.34 -8.34
N TYR A 192 4.82 9.43 -8.36
CA TYR A 192 4.61 8.48 -9.43
C TYR A 192 3.33 8.81 -10.21
N PHE A 193 3.19 8.28 -11.41
CA PHE A 193 2.16 8.72 -12.34
C PHE A 193 1.25 7.57 -12.74
N THR A 194 -0.05 7.85 -12.73
CA THR A 194 -1.09 6.95 -13.25
C THR A 194 -1.81 7.66 -14.39
N THR A 195 -2.32 6.89 -15.34
CA THR A 195 -3.05 7.43 -16.50
C THR A 195 -4.51 6.98 -16.48
N PRO A 196 -5.33 7.43 -15.51
CA PRO A 196 -6.74 7.06 -15.45
C PRO A 196 -7.56 7.72 -16.56
N SER A 197 -7.01 8.72 -17.24
CA SER A 197 -7.63 9.47 -18.31
C SER A 197 -6.58 9.86 -19.34
N LYS A 198 -6.92 10.77 -20.26
CA LYS A 198 -5.99 11.28 -21.29
C LYS A 198 -4.80 12.05 -20.70
N VAL A 199 -4.90 12.51 -19.46
CA VAL A 199 -3.85 13.24 -18.76
C VAL A 199 -3.39 12.39 -17.57
N ALA A 200 -2.09 12.18 -17.47
CA ALA A 200 -1.51 11.49 -16.33
C ALA A 200 -1.75 12.29 -15.04
N THR A 201 -2.02 11.59 -13.96
CA THR A 201 -2.20 12.18 -12.63
C THR A 201 -1.01 11.82 -11.76
N ALA A 202 -0.40 12.81 -11.12
CA ALA A 202 0.64 12.59 -10.13
C ALA A 202 0.01 12.07 -8.82
N ASN A 203 0.62 11.04 -8.26
CA ASN A 203 0.29 10.50 -6.95
C ASN A 203 1.55 10.57 -6.08
N LEU A 204 1.39 10.68 -4.78
CA LEU A 204 2.49 10.91 -3.85
C LEU A 204 2.72 9.70 -2.97
N LEU A 205 3.97 9.24 -2.91
CA LEU A 205 4.47 8.36 -1.86
C LEU A 205 5.32 9.18 -0.88
N ASN A 206 5.10 8.99 0.41
CA ASN A 206 5.99 9.50 1.44
C ASN A 206 7.00 8.41 1.77
N LEU A 207 8.24 8.64 1.44
CA LEU A 207 9.33 7.68 1.58
C LEU A 207 10.34 8.16 2.62
N ILE A 208 11.13 7.23 3.13
CA ILE A 208 12.15 7.49 4.14
C ILE A 208 13.49 7.01 3.60
N VAL A 209 14.52 7.81 3.80
CA VAL A 209 15.92 7.42 3.64
C VAL A 209 16.53 7.27 5.02
N ASP A 210 17.15 6.13 5.28
CA ASP A 210 17.82 5.86 6.55
C ASP A 210 19.02 6.80 6.75
N LYS A 211 19.35 7.05 7.99
CA LYS A 211 20.43 7.95 8.38
C LYS A 211 21.79 7.65 7.72
N ASP A 212 22.10 6.37 7.58
CA ASP A 212 23.35 5.90 6.99
C ASP A 212 23.41 6.07 5.45
N LEU A 213 22.28 6.31 4.81
CA LEU A 213 22.13 6.56 3.37
C LEU A 213 21.78 8.01 3.03
N ALA A 214 21.48 8.85 4.03
CA ALA A 214 20.95 10.19 3.82
C ALA A 214 21.90 11.12 3.07
N ASP A 215 23.19 11.09 3.43
CA ASP A 215 24.21 11.91 2.79
C ASP A 215 24.43 11.48 1.34
N ASP A 216 24.63 10.18 1.09
CA ASP A 216 24.79 9.62 -0.26
C ASP A 216 23.57 9.91 -1.13
N PHE A 217 22.36 9.79 -0.55
CA PHE A 217 21.12 10.08 -1.27
C PHE A 217 21.05 11.54 -1.72
N THR A 218 21.38 12.50 -0.84
CA THR A 218 21.36 13.94 -1.17
C THR A 218 22.49 14.37 -2.07
N GLU A 219 23.60 13.62 -2.13
CA GLU A 219 24.66 13.83 -3.11
C GLU A 219 24.18 13.47 -4.51
N VAL A 220 23.47 12.35 -4.67
CA VAL A 220 23.02 11.81 -5.96
C VAL A 220 21.74 12.47 -6.45
N PHE A 221 20.73 12.64 -5.59
CA PHE A 221 19.38 13.08 -5.97
C PHE A 221 19.07 14.50 -5.52
N LYS A 222 18.34 15.23 -6.40
CA LYS A 222 17.81 16.57 -6.12
C LYS A 222 16.31 16.62 -6.34
N GLU A 223 15.65 17.61 -5.76
CA GLU A 223 14.25 17.90 -6.04
C GLU A 223 14.06 18.19 -7.53
N GLY A 224 13.09 17.53 -8.15
CA GLY A 224 12.81 17.57 -9.59
C GLY A 224 13.49 16.48 -10.41
N ASP A 225 14.43 15.72 -9.84
CA ASP A 225 15.09 14.63 -10.56
C ASP A 225 14.12 13.47 -10.83
N ASN A 226 14.24 12.93 -12.03
CA ASN A 226 13.60 11.67 -12.37
C ASN A 226 14.44 10.53 -11.83
N ALA A 227 13.79 9.60 -11.15
CA ALA A 227 14.47 8.49 -10.50
C ALA A 227 13.68 7.18 -10.62
N LYS A 228 14.42 6.08 -10.51
CA LYS A 228 13.88 4.74 -10.26
C LYS A 228 14.34 4.32 -8.88
N LEU A 229 13.42 4.16 -7.95
CA LEU A 229 13.71 3.84 -6.56
C LEU A 229 13.31 2.42 -6.20
N GLY A 230 14.19 1.74 -5.45
CA GLY A 230 13.87 0.51 -4.74
C GLY A 230 13.25 0.83 -3.38
N ILE A 231 12.10 0.26 -3.10
CA ILE A 231 11.29 0.55 -1.90
C ILE A 231 11.01 -0.74 -1.14
N GLU A 232 11.19 -0.68 0.17
CA GLU A 232 10.79 -1.73 1.10
C GLU A 232 9.86 -1.19 2.19
N ILE A 233 9.09 -2.09 2.81
CA ILE A 233 8.24 -1.76 3.94
C ILE A 233 8.93 -2.27 5.22
N ARG A 234 8.93 -1.45 6.26
CA ARG A 234 9.40 -1.79 7.61
C ARG A 234 8.39 -1.41 8.66
N ASP A 235 8.35 -2.16 9.74
CA ASP A 235 7.56 -1.83 10.92
C ASP A 235 8.42 -1.10 11.93
N VAL A 236 7.91 0.04 12.39
CA VAL A 236 8.52 0.81 13.48
C VAL A 236 7.51 0.92 14.62
N VAL A 237 7.93 0.51 15.80
CA VAL A 237 7.14 0.68 17.01
C VAL A 237 7.36 2.09 17.56
N ILE A 238 6.30 2.89 17.56
CA ILE A 238 6.33 4.26 18.06
C ILE A 238 5.69 4.32 19.45
N GLY A 239 6.38 4.93 20.42
CA GLY A 239 5.84 5.25 21.74
C GLY A 239 5.73 4.05 22.68
N GLY A 240 6.61 3.06 22.55
CA GLY A 240 6.63 1.92 23.45
C GLY A 240 7.47 2.16 24.70
N ASP A 241 6.86 2.61 25.80
CA ASP A 241 7.43 2.31 27.12
C ASP A 241 7.15 0.85 27.45
N THR A 242 8.19 0.05 27.51
CA THR A 242 8.12 -1.29 28.09
C THR A 242 7.97 -1.14 29.61
N SER A 243 6.78 -0.85 30.08
CA SER A 243 6.47 -0.95 31.50
C SER A 243 6.14 -2.39 31.83
N SER A 244 7.04 -3.08 32.50
CA SER A 244 6.72 -4.35 33.10
C SER A 244 5.72 -4.13 34.24
N GLN A 245 4.43 -4.34 33.97
CA GLN A 245 3.43 -4.34 35.03
C GLN A 245 3.60 -5.59 35.88
N LYS A 246 4.06 -5.42 37.12
CA LYS A 246 3.96 -6.44 38.13
C LYS A 246 2.50 -6.59 38.53
N HIS A 247 1.92 -7.72 38.17
CA HIS A 247 0.60 -8.07 38.68
C HIS A 247 0.67 -8.42 40.15
N ALA A 248 -0.32 -7.99 40.94
CA ALA A 248 -0.42 -8.28 42.37
C ALA A 248 -0.57 -9.80 42.68
N PHE A 249 -0.84 -10.62 41.66
CA PHE A 249 -0.97 -12.05 41.74
C PHE A 249 -0.50 -12.73 40.44
N GLY A 250 0.44 -13.70 40.56
CA GLY A 250 0.97 -14.49 39.45
C GLY A 250 2.43 -14.17 39.09
N ASN A 251 3.14 -15.18 38.55
CA ASN A 251 4.57 -15.08 38.18
C ASN A 251 4.85 -14.67 36.75
N ARG A 252 3.87 -14.19 35.99
CA ARG A 252 4.07 -13.67 34.63
C ARG A 252 4.06 -12.15 34.64
N ASN A 253 5.19 -11.56 34.33
CA ASN A 253 5.24 -10.17 33.94
C ASN A 253 4.64 -10.09 32.52
N SER A 254 3.55 -9.35 32.35
CA SER A 254 3.09 -9.00 31.01
C SER A 254 3.77 -7.69 30.62
N ASP A 255 4.61 -7.73 29.62
CA ASP A 255 5.11 -6.51 28.98
C ASP A 255 3.96 -5.89 28.19
N VAL A 256 3.37 -4.86 28.75
CA VAL A 256 2.38 -4.05 28.01
C VAL A 256 3.18 -3.05 27.19
N VAL A 257 3.34 -3.33 25.91
CA VAL A 257 3.88 -2.38 24.96
C VAL A 257 2.74 -1.40 24.61
N SER A 258 2.74 -0.23 25.20
CA SER A 258 1.79 0.83 24.87
C SER A 258 2.28 1.64 23.67
N GLY A 259 2.60 0.98 22.57
CA GLY A 259 3.01 1.60 21.33
C GLY A 259 2.09 1.20 20.17
N TYR A 260 2.06 2.00 19.12
CA TYR A 260 1.45 1.59 17.85
C TYR A 260 2.52 1.26 16.81
N VAL A 261 2.22 0.29 15.96
CA VAL A 261 3.09 -0.06 14.84
C VAL A 261 2.78 0.89 13.69
N LYS A 262 3.81 1.56 13.17
CA LYS A 262 3.76 2.37 11.96
C LYS A 262 4.46 1.63 10.84
N HIS A 263 3.78 1.46 9.71
CA HIS A 263 4.38 0.93 8.50
C HIS A 263 5.11 2.07 7.78
N GLU A 264 6.41 1.96 7.64
CA GLU A 264 7.26 2.92 6.94
C GLU A 264 7.75 2.35 5.62
N TYR A 265 7.87 3.21 4.62
CA TYR A 265 8.32 2.87 3.26
C TYR A 265 9.70 3.45 3.07
N HIS A 266 10.71 2.57 3.03
CA HIS A 266 12.11 2.96 3.00
C HIS A 266 12.70 2.80 1.61
N ILE A 267 13.53 3.77 1.20
CA ILE A 267 14.35 3.69 0.01
C ILE A 267 15.62 2.91 0.38
N PHE A 268 15.93 1.85 -0.36
CA PHE A 268 17.13 1.06 -0.13
C PHE A 268 18.14 1.13 -1.30
N ASN A 269 17.70 1.55 -2.50
CA ASN A 269 18.56 1.86 -3.63
C ASN A 269 17.83 2.78 -4.62
N GLY A 270 18.55 3.29 -5.61
CA GLY A 270 17.96 4.11 -6.67
C GLY A 270 18.93 4.45 -7.78
N ASP A 271 18.37 4.75 -8.95
CA ASP A 271 19.07 5.20 -10.16
C ASP A 271 18.42 6.48 -10.69
N LEU A 272 19.23 7.43 -11.16
CA LEU A 272 18.72 8.58 -11.91
C LEU A 272 18.22 8.13 -13.28
N LEU A 273 17.11 8.70 -13.75
CA LEU A 273 16.60 8.52 -15.10
C LEU A 273 16.95 9.75 -15.95
N GLY A 274 17.50 9.50 -17.13
CA GLY A 274 17.80 10.51 -18.13
C GLY A 274 16.67 10.68 -19.14
N GLU A 275 16.70 11.74 -19.95
CA GLU A 275 15.69 12.03 -20.98
C GLU A 275 15.48 10.91 -22.01
N ALA A 276 16.45 10.01 -22.15
CA ALA A 276 16.36 8.87 -23.07
C ALA A 276 15.61 7.67 -22.47
N ASP A 277 15.34 7.68 -21.17
CA ASP A 277 14.64 6.59 -20.50
C ASP A 277 13.12 6.68 -20.77
N GLU A 278 12.49 5.53 -21.02
CA GLU A 278 11.04 5.45 -21.30
C GLU A 278 10.19 6.03 -20.17
N ASP A 279 10.66 5.91 -18.93
CA ASP A 279 9.95 6.36 -17.73
C ASP A 279 10.28 7.81 -17.35
N TYR A 280 11.08 8.51 -18.15
CA TYR A 280 11.41 9.92 -17.89
C TYR A 280 10.18 10.80 -18.06
N VAL A 281 9.99 11.71 -17.11
CA VAL A 281 8.89 12.66 -17.06
C VAL A 281 9.41 14.05 -17.33
N SER A 282 8.99 14.69 -18.40
CA SER A 282 9.34 16.07 -18.70
C SER A 282 8.77 17.05 -17.67
N GLU A 283 9.37 18.21 -17.53
CA GLU A 283 8.89 19.24 -16.61
C GLU A 283 7.45 19.68 -16.95
N ASP A 284 7.11 19.75 -18.24
CA ASP A 284 5.77 20.12 -18.68
C ASP A 284 4.73 19.04 -18.35
N ASP A 285 5.08 17.77 -18.56
CA ASP A 285 4.23 16.63 -18.16
C ASP A 285 4.06 16.58 -16.64
N PHE A 286 5.11 16.82 -15.89
CA PHE A 286 5.04 16.89 -14.43
C PHE A 286 4.08 18.00 -13.97
N LYS A 287 4.22 19.21 -14.51
CA LYS A 287 3.32 20.33 -14.21
C LYS A 287 1.84 20.04 -14.57
N ALA A 288 1.62 19.40 -15.72
CA ALA A 288 0.28 19.00 -16.14
C ALA A 288 -0.31 17.95 -15.19
N SER A 289 0.49 16.98 -14.78
CA SER A 289 0.08 15.90 -13.86
C SER A 289 -0.21 16.41 -12.44
N MET A 290 0.54 17.42 -11.98
CA MET A 290 0.27 18.09 -10.70
C MET A 290 -1.05 18.85 -10.73
N LYS A 291 -1.37 19.54 -11.83
CA LYS A 291 -2.68 20.19 -11.98
C LYS A 291 -3.83 19.17 -11.96
N ALA A 292 -3.64 18.01 -12.61
CA ALA A 292 -4.63 16.94 -12.56
C ALA A 292 -4.82 16.41 -11.14
N ARG A 293 -3.73 16.27 -10.37
CA ARG A 293 -3.77 15.90 -8.95
C ARG A 293 -4.59 16.90 -8.12
N ASP A 294 -4.36 18.19 -8.30
CA ASP A 294 -5.09 19.23 -7.57
C ASP A 294 -6.60 19.10 -7.78
N ILE A 295 -7.04 18.81 -8.99
CA ILE A 295 -8.46 18.56 -9.31
C ILE A 295 -8.98 17.36 -8.50
N VAL A 296 -8.26 16.25 -8.49
CA VAL A 296 -8.65 15.04 -7.71
C VAL A 296 -8.75 15.34 -6.22
N ILE A 297 -7.83 16.13 -5.68
CA ILE A 297 -7.86 16.53 -4.27
C ILE A 297 -9.09 17.42 -3.99
N GLN A 298 -9.37 18.41 -4.83
CA GLN A 298 -10.54 19.29 -4.69
C GLN A 298 -11.85 18.50 -4.76
N ASP A 299 -11.98 17.58 -5.71
CA ASP A 299 -13.16 16.71 -5.82
C ASP A 299 -13.37 15.87 -4.55
N LYS A 300 -12.29 15.37 -3.97
CA LYS A 300 -12.39 14.60 -2.71
C LYS A 300 -12.79 15.47 -1.52
N ILE A 301 -12.28 16.70 -1.43
CA ILE A 301 -12.69 17.67 -0.41
C ILE A 301 -14.19 17.94 -0.53
N GLN A 302 -14.66 18.27 -1.73
CA GLN A 302 -16.07 18.55 -1.99
C GLN A 302 -16.97 17.37 -1.62
N LYS A 303 -16.63 16.16 -2.07
CA LYS A 303 -17.38 14.94 -1.73
C LYS A 303 -17.41 14.65 -0.23
N HIS A 304 -16.34 15.00 0.50
CA HIS A 304 -16.32 14.85 1.95
C HIS A 304 -17.23 15.87 2.64
N GLU A 305 -17.24 17.11 2.18
CA GLU A 305 -18.15 18.16 2.67
C GLU A 305 -19.62 17.81 2.44
N GLU A 306 -19.97 17.34 1.25
CA GLU A 306 -21.33 16.93 0.93
C GLU A 306 -21.84 15.80 1.85
N LYS A 307 -20.96 14.84 2.19
CA LYS A 307 -21.28 13.78 3.14
C LYS A 307 -21.44 14.28 4.57
N SER A 308 -20.63 15.22 5.00
CA SER A 308 -20.70 15.78 6.35
C SER A 308 -21.90 16.70 6.57
N THR A 309 -22.35 17.41 5.53
CA THR A 309 -23.53 18.29 5.58
C THR A 309 -24.84 17.53 5.41
N GLY A 310 -24.85 16.38 4.75
CA GLY A 310 -26.02 15.51 4.55
C GLY A 310 -26.40 14.68 5.78
N SER A 311 -25.62 14.66 6.83
CA SER A 311 -25.80 13.80 8.03
C SER A 311 -26.80 14.33 9.07
N HIS A 312 -27.57 15.38 8.78
CA HIS A 312 -28.55 15.94 9.72
C HIS A 312 -30.01 15.62 9.40
N VAL A 313 -30.31 14.69 8.52
CA VAL A 313 -31.67 14.16 8.39
C VAL A 313 -31.65 12.67 8.78
N GLY A 314 -32.14 12.43 10.00
CA GLY A 314 -32.29 11.07 10.49
C GLY A 314 -33.21 10.26 9.58
N HIS A 315 -32.78 9.06 9.29
CA HIS A 315 -33.57 7.82 9.34
C HIS A 315 -32.78 6.64 8.80
N GLY A 316 -32.76 5.57 9.59
CA GLY A 316 -32.87 4.20 9.07
C GLY A 316 -31.63 3.66 8.36
N LEU A 317 -31.14 2.57 8.86
CA LEU A 317 -30.33 1.59 8.16
C LEU A 317 -30.76 1.45 6.70
N GLY A 318 -30.18 2.21 5.80
CA GLY A 318 -30.39 2.17 4.38
C GLY A 318 -29.05 2.00 3.71
N GLU A 319 -28.93 0.92 2.97
CA GLU A 319 -27.98 0.60 1.91
C GLU A 319 -26.74 1.48 1.88
N ALA A 320 -25.63 0.90 2.32
CA ALA A 320 -24.31 1.48 2.09
C ALA A 320 -24.16 1.72 0.59
N ASP A 321 -24.25 2.97 0.19
CA ASP A 321 -23.94 3.43 -1.15
C ASP A 321 -22.48 3.11 -1.46
N PHE A 322 -22.25 1.93 -2.01
CA PHE A 322 -21.02 1.57 -2.73
C PHE A 322 -20.95 2.34 -4.05
N LYS A 323 -21.04 3.64 -4.00
CA LYS A 323 -20.61 4.46 -5.12
C LYS A 323 -19.10 4.58 -5.05
N SER A 324 -18.50 3.70 -5.80
CA SER A 324 -17.18 3.70 -6.39
C SER A 324 -16.39 5.00 -6.21
N VAL A 325 -15.31 4.92 -5.49
CA VAL A 325 -14.12 5.66 -5.84
C VAL A 325 -13.59 5.02 -7.12
N GLY A 326 -13.90 5.64 -8.26
CA GLY A 326 -13.34 5.23 -9.54
C GLY A 326 -14.35 4.79 -10.57
N ASP A 327 -15.20 5.71 -11.05
CA ASP A 327 -15.57 5.73 -12.47
C ASP A 327 -14.33 6.18 -13.26
N SER A 328 -13.33 5.35 -13.32
CA SER A 328 -12.36 5.40 -14.40
C SER A 328 -12.56 4.13 -15.19
N ASP A 329 -12.91 4.28 -16.45
CA ASP A 329 -13.00 3.23 -17.47
C ASP A 329 -11.64 2.53 -17.71
N ASP A 330 -10.73 2.61 -16.77
CA ASP A 330 -9.40 2.04 -16.88
C ASP A 330 -9.35 0.66 -16.23
N ASN A 331 -9.46 -0.30 -17.10
CA ASN A 331 -9.12 -1.67 -16.82
C ASN A 331 -7.63 -1.74 -16.46
N PRO A 332 -7.27 -2.21 -15.26
CA PRO A 332 -5.87 -2.37 -14.88
C PRO A 332 -5.15 -3.51 -15.64
N PHE A 333 -5.77 -4.08 -16.68
CA PHE A 333 -5.27 -5.22 -17.44
C PHE A 333 -5.08 -4.95 -18.94
N ASP A 334 -5.13 -3.69 -19.40
CA ASP A 334 -4.67 -3.30 -20.74
C ASP A 334 -3.19 -2.91 -20.73
#